data_cc41300a970c051b9a776797ef25431d
#
_entry.id   cc41300a970c051b9a776797ef25431d
#
_cell.length_a   1.000
_cell.length_b   1.000
_cell.length_c   1.000
_cell.angle_alpha   90.00
_cell.angle_beta   90.00
_cell.angle_gamma   90.00
#
_symmetry.space_group_name_H-M   'P 1'
#
loop_
_entity.id
_entity.type
_entity.pdbx_description
1 polymer ?
#
loop_
_entity_poly.entity_id
_entity_poly.type
_entity_poly.pdbx_seq_one_letter_code
_entity_poly.pdbx_strand_id
1 'polypeptide(L)' 'MNMEKKIIIVGAGGFGREVVWTIQDCNKISRTYSIEGFLDDDESLTGKKIDGIPILGNLDWFKKNNS' A
#
# COMPACT_ATOMS: atom_id res chain seq x y z
N MET A 1 -17.98 15.25 5.81
CA MET A 1 -16.75 14.69 6.39
C MET A 1 -16.29 13.50 5.57
N ASN A 2 -15.14 13.61 4.92
CA ASN A 2 -14.64 12.54 4.07
C ASN A 2 -13.85 11.55 4.90
N MET A 3 -14.38 10.33 4.99
CA MET A 3 -13.65 9.24 5.63
C MET A 3 -12.86 8.50 4.57
N GLU A 4 -11.56 8.72 4.54
CA GLU A 4 -10.68 7.99 3.65
C GLU A 4 -10.56 6.54 4.11
N LYS A 5 -10.68 5.62 3.16
CA LYS A 5 -10.44 4.21 3.45
C LYS A 5 -8.95 3.93 3.39
N LYS A 6 -8.43 3.35 4.45
CA LYS A 6 -7.03 2.92 4.49
C LYS A 6 -6.91 1.59 3.78
N ILE A 7 -5.95 1.51 2.86
CA ILE A 7 -5.72 0.28 2.10
C ILE A 7 -4.26 -0.12 2.15
N ILE A 8 -4.04 -1.41 2.02
CA ILE A 8 -2.70 -1.99 1.91
C ILE A 8 -2.67 -2.79 0.62
N ILE A 9 -1.62 -2.61 -0.16
CA ILE A 9 -1.47 -3.27 -1.46
C ILE A 9 -0.59 -4.49 -1.29
N VAL A 10 -1.07 -5.66 -1.71
CA VAL A 10 -0.30 -6.90 -1.66
C VAL A 10 0.48 -7.03 -2.96
N GLY A 11 1.81 -7.14 -2.83
CA GLY A 11 2.71 -7.24 -3.96
C GLY A 11 3.28 -5.89 -4.34
N ALA A 12 4.61 -5.75 -4.20
CA ALA A 12 5.33 -4.50 -4.45
C ALA A 12 6.01 -4.45 -5.83
N GLY A 13 5.79 -5.46 -6.68
CA GLY A 13 6.36 -5.50 -8.03
C GLY A 13 5.68 -4.52 -8.98
N GLY A 14 5.94 -4.66 -10.28
CA GLY A 14 5.43 -3.74 -11.30
C GLY A 14 3.93 -3.52 -11.23
N PHE A 15 3.17 -4.54 -10.93
CA PHE A 15 1.72 -4.45 -10.76
C PHE A 15 1.34 -3.53 -9.60
N GLY A 16 2.10 -3.57 -8.50
CA GLY A 16 1.83 -2.72 -7.35
C GLY A 16 1.90 -1.25 -7.69
N ARG A 17 2.87 -0.86 -8.53
CA ARG A 17 2.99 0.54 -8.98
C ARG A 17 1.78 0.98 -9.79
N GLU A 18 1.29 0.14 -10.69
CA GLU A 18 0.12 0.46 -11.49
C GLU A 18 -1.11 0.65 -10.63
N VAL A 19 -1.26 -0.18 -9.60
CA VAL A 19 -2.36 -0.04 -8.64
C VAL A 19 -2.26 1.30 -7.91
N VAL A 20 -1.07 1.66 -7.45
CA VAL A 20 -0.84 2.95 -6.78
C VAL A 20 -1.22 4.12 -7.69
N TRP A 21 -0.77 4.10 -8.94
CA TRP A 21 -1.08 5.16 -9.89
C TRP A 21 -2.58 5.28 -10.13
N THR A 22 -3.25 4.14 -10.27
CA THR A 22 -4.71 4.13 -10.45
C THR A 22 -5.42 4.74 -9.24
N ILE A 23 -4.99 4.39 -8.03
CA ILE A 23 -5.60 4.92 -6.81
C ILE A 23 -5.33 6.42 -6.70
N GLN A 24 -4.12 6.85 -7.00
CA GLN A 24 -3.78 8.27 -6.96
C GLN A 24 -4.61 9.06 -7.97
N ASP A 25 -4.89 8.50 -9.15
CA ASP A 25 -5.75 9.14 -10.12
C ASP A 25 -7.19 9.24 -9.61
N CYS A 26 -7.70 8.20 -8.96
CA CYS A 26 -9.01 8.24 -8.34
C CYS A 26 -9.06 9.32 -7.26
N ASN A 27 -8.01 9.46 -6.47
CA ASN A 27 -7.94 10.44 -5.39
C ASN A 27 -7.87 11.89 -5.88
N LYS A 28 -7.46 12.12 -7.12
CA LYS A 28 -7.48 13.46 -7.71
C LYS A 28 -8.91 13.95 -7.91
N ILE A 29 -9.83 13.04 -8.15
CA ILE A 29 -11.24 13.36 -8.36
C ILE A 29 -11.97 13.41 -7.02
N SER A 30 -11.77 12.40 -6.19
CA SER A 30 -12.36 12.31 -4.87
C SER A 30 -11.41 11.56 -3.94
N ARG A 31 -11.03 12.18 -2.86
CA ARG A 31 -10.07 11.62 -1.90
C ARG A 31 -10.71 10.49 -1.11
N THR A 32 -10.73 9.30 -1.69
CA THR A 32 -11.43 8.14 -1.14
C THR A 32 -10.50 7.15 -0.43
N TYR A 33 -9.23 7.06 -0.88
CA TYR A 33 -8.31 6.03 -0.40
C TYR A 33 -7.03 6.63 0.14
N SER A 34 -6.56 6.08 1.26
CA SER A 34 -5.25 6.36 1.82
C SER A 34 -4.42 5.09 1.77
N ILE A 35 -3.30 5.12 1.05
CA ILE A 35 -2.43 3.95 0.91
C ILE A 35 -1.47 3.91 2.10
N GLU A 36 -1.62 2.89 2.96
CA GLU A 36 -0.76 2.71 4.12
C GLU A 36 0.60 2.14 3.74
N GLY A 37 0.64 1.24 2.77
CA GLY A 37 1.87 0.61 2.34
C GLY A 37 1.64 -0.63 1.50
N PHE A 38 2.74 -1.34 1.25
CA PHE A 38 2.74 -2.61 0.54
C PHE A 38 3.06 -3.75 1.49
N LEU A 39 2.55 -4.94 1.17
CA LEU A 39 3.02 -6.20 1.73
C LEU A 39 3.70 -6.99 0.64
N ASP A 40 4.83 -7.60 0.93
CA ASP A 40 5.54 -8.44 -0.02
C ASP A 40 6.26 -9.56 0.72
N ASP A 41 6.25 -10.76 0.13
CA ASP A 41 6.93 -11.92 0.71
C ASP A 41 8.45 -11.81 0.66
N ASP A 42 8.98 -10.95 -0.17
CA ASP A 42 10.41 -10.71 -0.25
C ASP A 42 10.87 -9.85 0.90
N GLU A 43 11.44 -10.48 1.92
CA GLU A 43 11.88 -9.80 3.13
C GLU A 43 12.96 -8.75 2.87
N SER A 44 13.71 -8.88 1.78
CA SER A 44 14.74 -7.90 1.44
C SER A 44 14.13 -6.54 1.09
N LEU A 45 12.85 -6.50 0.76
CA LEU A 45 12.15 -5.27 0.42
C LEU A 45 11.57 -4.54 1.63
N THR A 46 11.46 -5.22 2.77
CA THR A 46 10.87 -4.63 3.97
C THR A 46 11.65 -3.38 4.39
N GLY A 47 10.94 -2.30 4.63
CA GLY A 47 11.54 -1.03 5.00
C GLY A 47 11.91 -0.14 3.82
N LYS A 48 11.87 -0.67 2.59
CA LYS A 48 12.07 0.15 1.39
C LYS A 48 10.78 0.87 1.01
N LYS A 49 10.91 1.86 0.14
CA LYS A 49 9.76 2.62 -0.35
C LYS A 49 9.67 2.54 -1.87
N ILE A 50 8.44 2.48 -2.37
CA ILE A 50 8.16 2.57 -3.79
C ILE A 50 7.26 3.78 -4.00
N ASP A 51 7.74 4.76 -4.75
CA ASP A 51 7.03 6.03 -4.98
C ASP A 51 6.60 6.70 -3.66
N GLY A 52 7.47 6.63 -2.65
CA GLY A 52 7.22 7.21 -1.35
C GLY A 52 6.36 6.37 -0.42
N ILE A 53 5.89 5.20 -0.88
CA ILE A 53 5.02 4.33 -0.10
C ILE A 53 5.85 3.18 0.48
N PRO A 54 5.83 2.96 1.79
CA PRO A 54 6.70 1.97 2.42
C PRO A 54 6.23 0.54 2.18
N ILE A 55 7.19 -0.37 2.13
CA ILE A 55 6.92 -1.80 2.19
C ILE A 55 6.94 -2.19 3.66
N LEU A 56 5.77 -2.51 4.19
CA LEU A 56 5.56 -2.70 5.62
C LEU A 56 6.08 -4.04 6.13
N GLY A 57 6.02 -5.06 5.30
CA GLY A 57 6.42 -6.40 5.67
C GLY A 57 5.71 -7.43 4.82
N ASN A 58 5.56 -8.63 5.35
CA ASN A 58 4.85 -9.72 4.69
C ASN A 58 3.46 -9.94 5.32
N LEU A 59 2.78 -11.00 4.94
CA LEU A 59 1.46 -11.30 5.49
C LEU A 59 1.51 -11.59 7.00
N ASP A 60 2.60 -12.14 7.50
CA ASP A 60 2.75 -12.34 8.94
C ASP A 60 2.79 -11.02 9.68
N TRP A 61 3.47 -10.03 9.13
CA TRP A 61 3.45 -8.68 9.69
C TRP A 61 2.01 -8.16 9.78
N PHE A 62 1.26 -8.34 8.70
CA PHE A 62 -0.12 -7.87 8.64
C PHE A 62 -0.99 -8.54 9.70
N LYS A 63 -0.85 -9.85 9.88
CA LYS A 63 -1.60 -10.59 10.90
C LYS A 63 -1.30 -10.10 12.31
N LYS A 64 -0.03 -9.79 12.59
CA LYS A 64 0.40 -9.31 13.91
C LYS A 64 -0.10 -7.90 14.20
N ASN A 65 -0.24 -7.08 13.18
CA ASN A 65 -0.55 -5.66 13.34
C ASN A 65 -2.00 -5.31 13.05
N ASN A 66 -2.81 -6.30 12.67
CA ASN A 66 -4.20 -6.08 12.30
C ASN A 66 -5.14 -7.04 13.03
N SER A 67 -4.82 -7.36 14.24
CA SER A 67 -5.66 -8.23 15.07
C SER A 67 -6.71 -7.44 15.84
#